data_940c58538aa5fa7414834d5b267af864
#
_entry.id   940c58538aa5fa7414834d5b267af864
#
_cell.length_a   1.000
_cell.length_b   1.000
_cell.length_c   1.000
_cell.angle_alpha   90.00
_cell.angle_beta   90.00
_cell.angle_gamma   90.00
#
_symmetry.space_group_name_H-M   'P 1'
#
loop_
_entity.id
_entity.type
_entity.pdbx_description
1 polymer ?
#
loop_
_entity_poly.entity_id
_entity_poly.type
_entity_poly.pdbx_seq_one_letter_code
_entity_poly.pdbx_strand_id
1 'polypeptide(L)'
;MQVVDGSIQVNNVPEPRGEGVLVSVKSVGICGSDLHLIDSGMMSVIPGHEIAGITSDGTEVAIEPMLSCGQCQHCLDGEEPYCDEALPHTFGIGLDGGMAEKIIVPERFLVPVDSRVGISNAFLAEPLAVAVRSLVRVGVAEGARVCVIGGGTIGLCCVAVAVFMGATVEIDARHSHQLEAGVRLGAKAISEEPAQIVIEAAGSGSALARAIDKCQKGGMVGIPSTYWEPVEIPSMAMGMKEVSLIPSVTYGHTGGSRDFEVAMRVHARSPEIGHALISHRFPLDGAPEAFELARRRSEGAIKVALDI
;
A
#
# COMPACT_ATOMS: atom_id res chain seq x y z
N MET A 1 -10.80 -16.10 7.93
CA MET A 1 -11.78 -15.03 8.24
C MET A 1 -12.74 -14.91 7.07
N GLN A 2 -14.00 -14.55 7.30
CA GLN A 2 -15.02 -14.33 6.26
C GLN A 2 -15.84 -13.08 6.58
N VAL A 3 -16.44 -12.49 5.56
CA VAL A 3 -17.41 -11.41 5.73
C VAL A 3 -18.81 -12.00 5.49
N VAL A 4 -19.67 -11.97 6.50
CA VAL A 4 -21.02 -12.51 6.45
C VAL A 4 -21.98 -11.38 6.84
N ASP A 5 -22.89 -11.02 5.95
CA ASP A 5 -23.85 -9.93 6.15
C ASP A 5 -23.19 -8.61 6.62
N GLY A 6 -22.05 -8.27 6.03
CA GLY A 6 -21.25 -7.08 6.38
C GLY A 6 -20.48 -7.18 7.71
N SER A 7 -20.55 -8.32 8.40
CA SER A 7 -19.86 -8.57 9.67
C SER A 7 -18.65 -9.48 9.47
N ILE A 8 -17.59 -9.17 10.19
CA ILE A 8 -16.36 -9.97 10.17
C ILE A 8 -16.52 -11.15 11.14
N GLN A 9 -16.29 -12.36 10.64
CA GLN A 9 -16.37 -13.61 11.40
C GLN A 9 -15.14 -14.45 11.15
N VAL A 10 -14.60 -15.07 12.20
CA VAL A 10 -13.53 -16.06 12.10
C VAL A 10 -14.14 -17.46 12.15
N ASN A 11 -14.12 -18.14 11.02
CA ASN A 11 -14.76 -19.45 10.84
C ASN A 11 -13.76 -20.46 10.26
N ASN A 12 -13.98 -21.73 10.51
CA ASN A 12 -13.28 -22.78 9.80
C ASN A 12 -13.73 -22.84 8.33
N VAL A 13 -12.78 -22.81 7.42
CA VAL A 13 -13.00 -22.92 5.98
C VAL A 13 -12.25 -24.15 5.45
N PRO A 14 -12.64 -24.72 4.30
CA PRO A 14 -11.89 -25.80 3.68
C PRO A 14 -10.44 -25.40 3.38
N GLU A 15 -9.52 -26.38 3.48
CA GLU A 15 -8.14 -26.18 3.03
C GLU A 15 -8.09 -25.68 1.59
N PRO A 16 -7.20 -24.70 1.27
CA PRO A 16 -7.08 -24.18 -0.09
C PRO A 16 -6.65 -25.29 -1.04
N ARG A 17 -7.19 -25.26 -2.28
CA ARG A 17 -6.89 -26.25 -3.32
C ARG A 17 -6.56 -25.52 -4.61
N GLY A 18 -5.61 -26.07 -5.38
CA GLY A 18 -5.19 -25.50 -6.66
C GLY A 18 -3.73 -25.82 -6.97
N GLU A 19 -3.24 -25.25 -8.06
CA GLU A 19 -1.83 -25.32 -8.46
C GLU A 19 -1.06 -24.15 -7.85
N GLY A 20 0.14 -24.41 -7.33
CA GLY A 20 1.02 -23.41 -6.74
C GLY A 20 1.72 -23.91 -5.48
N VAL A 21 2.34 -23.01 -4.77
CA VAL A 21 3.06 -23.26 -3.52
C VAL A 21 2.11 -22.99 -2.36
N LEU A 22 1.99 -23.97 -1.45
CA LEU A 22 1.25 -23.80 -0.20
C LEU A 22 2.09 -22.92 0.75
N VAL A 23 1.51 -21.80 1.17
CA VAL A 23 2.11 -20.87 2.11
C VAL A 23 1.32 -20.88 3.42
N SER A 24 2.02 -21.12 4.53
CA SER A 24 1.48 -20.88 5.88
C SER A 24 1.61 -19.38 6.16
N VAL A 25 0.48 -18.69 6.22
CA VAL A 25 0.45 -17.25 6.47
C VAL A 25 0.95 -16.95 7.89
N LYS A 26 1.69 -15.87 8.06
CA LYS A 26 2.25 -15.44 9.36
C LYS A 26 1.84 -14.03 9.73
N SER A 27 1.63 -13.17 8.76
CA SER A 27 1.17 -11.81 9.01
C SER A 27 0.41 -11.25 7.82
N VAL A 28 -0.64 -10.47 8.10
CA VAL A 28 -1.46 -9.79 7.09
C VAL A 28 -1.78 -8.37 7.56
N GLY A 29 -1.59 -7.39 6.68
CA GLY A 29 -2.02 -6.02 6.93
C GLY A 29 -3.50 -5.80 6.59
N ILE A 30 -4.19 -4.97 7.37
CA ILE A 30 -5.51 -4.45 7.02
C ILE A 30 -5.32 -3.19 6.17
N CYS A 31 -5.83 -3.21 4.94
CA CYS A 31 -5.81 -2.08 4.03
C CYS A 31 -7.08 -1.24 4.13
N GLY A 32 -6.99 0.05 3.76
CA GLY A 32 -8.17 0.90 3.64
C GLY A 32 -9.20 0.39 2.63
N SER A 33 -8.75 -0.29 1.56
CA SER A 33 -9.64 -0.92 0.58
C SER A 33 -10.46 -2.07 1.16
N ASP A 34 -9.89 -2.88 2.09
CA ASP A 34 -10.65 -3.93 2.78
C ASP A 34 -11.85 -3.32 3.52
N LEU A 35 -11.62 -2.20 4.24
CA LEU A 35 -12.67 -1.49 4.97
C LEU A 35 -13.78 -1.01 4.02
N HIS A 36 -13.39 -0.35 2.91
CA HIS A 36 -14.36 0.19 1.94
C HIS A 36 -15.15 -0.89 1.21
N LEU A 37 -14.50 -2.00 0.82
CA LEU A 37 -15.17 -3.12 0.15
C LEU A 37 -16.14 -3.83 1.08
N ILE A 38 -15.82 -3.95 2.38
CA ILE A 38 -16.73 -4.51 3.38
C ILE A 38 -17.90 -3.57 3.61
N ASP A 39 -17.65 -2.28 3.85
CA ASP A 39 -18.67 -1.28 4.17
C ASP A 39 -19.66 -1.05 3.01
N SER A 40 -19.19 -1.22 1.76
CA SER A 40 -20.04 -1.16 0.55
C SER A 40 -20.74 -2.47 0.20
N GLY A 41 -20.49 -3.55 0.94
CA GLY A 41 -21.05 -4.88 0.65
C GLY A 41 -20.46 -5.57 -0.59
N MET A 42 -19.35 -5.11 -1.09
CA MET A 42 -18.68 -5.69 -2.27
C MET A 42 -17.68 -6.81 -1.93
N MET A 43 -17.33 -7.00 -0.66
CA MET A 43 -16.40 -8.06 -0.24
C MET A 43 -17.11 -9.41 -0.25
N SER A 44 -16.70 -10.30 -1.16
CA SER A 44 -17.29 -11.65 -1.35
C SER A 44 -16.31 -12.80 -1.14
N VAL A 45 -15.04 -12.48 -0.87
CA VAL A 45 -13.94 -13.43 -0.67
C VAL A 45 -13.32 -13.25 0.72
N ILE A 46 -12.42 -14.15 1.13
CA ILE A 46 -11.58 -13.93 2.30
C ILE A 46 -10.71 -12.70 2.05
N PRO A 47 -10.76 -11.66 2.90
CA PRO A 47 -9.97 -10.46 2.70
C PRO A 47 -8.46 -10.65 2.90
N GLY A 48 -7.71 -9.56 2.67
CA GLY A 48 -6.28 -9.44 2.94
C GLY A 48 -5.40 -9.68 1.72
N HIS A 49 -4.81 -8.59 1.24
CA HIS A 49 -3.89 -8.58 0.10
C HIS A 49 -2.48 -8.12 0.47
N GLU A 50 -2.23 -7.73 1.71
CA GLU A 50 -0.90 -7.44 2.25
C GLU A 50 -0.43 -8.66 3.05
N ILE A 51 0.31 -9.61 2.45
CA ILE A 51 0.47 -10.96 2.98
C ILE A 51 1.94 -11.34 3.10
N ALA A 52 2.31 -11.97 4.21
CA ALA A 52 3.59 -12.65 4.35
C ALA A 52 3.42 -14.01 5.04
N GLY A 53 4.25 -14.97 4.68
CA GLY A 53 4.15 -16.34 5.18
C GLY A 53 5.39 -17.18 4.92
N ILE A 54 5.27 -18.46 5.21
CA ILE A 54 6.36 -19.45 5.12
C ILE A 54 5.89 -20.60 4.22
N THR A 55 6.68 -20.92 3.21
CA THR A 55 6.46 -22.06 2.32
C THR A 55 6.75 -23.40 3.04
N SER A 56 6.36 -24.50 2.44
CA SER A 56 6.55 -25.85 3.06
C SER A 56 8.01 -26.25 3.23
N ASP A 57 8.95 -25.65 2.48
CA ASP A 57 10.39 -25.87 2.62
C ASP A 57 11.04 -24.90 3.63
N GLY A 58 10.25 -24.06 4.29
CA GLY A 58 10.73 -23.12 5.31
C GLY A 58 11.18 -21.76 4.78
N THR A 59 10.99 -21.45 3.50
CA THR A 59 11.33 -20.15 2.93
C THR A 59 10.34 -19.08 3.37
N GLU A 60 10.82 -17.98 3.95
CA GLU A 60 10.01 -16.82 4.27
C GLU A 60 9.74 -15.98 3.01
N VAL A 61 8.47 -15.67 2.76
CA VAL A 61 8.02 -14.97 1.56
C VAL A 61 7.01 -13.86 1.86
N ALA A 62 7.11 -12.76 1.14
CA ALA A 62 6.02 -11.81 0.94
C ALA A 62 5.30 -12.19 -0.36
N ILE A 63 3.97 -12.05 -0.37
CA ILE A 63 3.14 -12.45 -1.50
C ILE A 63 2.76 -11.20 -2.28
N GLU A 64 3.09 -11.16 -3.57
CA GLU A 64 2.54 -10.20 -4.52
C GLU A 64 1.12 -10.64 -4.88
N PRO A 65 0.08 -9.95 -4.39
CA PRO A 65 -1.28 -10.48 -4.44
C PRO A 65 -1.95 -10.35 -5.81
N MET A 66 -1.45 -9.48 -6.69
CA MET A 66 -2.04 -9.19 -8.00
C MET A 66 -1.53 -10.18 -9.06
N LEU A 67 -2.35 -11.18 -9.41
CA LEU A 67 -1.97 -12.25 -10.33
C LEU A 67 -2.20 -11.82 -11.80
N SER A 68 -1.28 -11.04 -12.35
CA SER A 68 -1.28 -10.67 -13.76
C SER A 68 -1.10 -11.89 -14.67
N CYS A 69 -1.64 -11.87 -15.90
CA CYS A 69 -1.58 -13.04 -16.80
C CYS A 69 -0.18 -13.37 -17.31
N GLY A 70 0.74 -12.40 -17.34
CA GLY A 70 2.13 -12.55 -17.79
C GLY A 70 2.31 -12.68 -19.31
N GLN A 71 1.25 -12.59 -20.13
CA GLN A 71 1.32 -12.83 -21.56
C GLN A 71 0.64 -11.76 -22.44
N CYS A 72 -0.22 -10.91 -21.89
CA CYS A 72 -0.76 -9.78 -22.64
C CYS A 72 0.30 -8.69 -22.83
N GLN A 73 0.08 -7.77 -23.78
CA GLN A 73 1.06 -6.74 -24.10
C GLN A 73 1.44 -5.91 -22.89
N HIS A 74 0.47 -5.53 -22.04
CA HIS A 74 0.74 -4.78 -20.81
C HIS A 74 1.68 -5.52 -19.85
N CYS A 75 1.49 -6.84 -19.68
CA CYS A 75 2.39 -7.64 -18.85
C CYS A 75 3.79 -7.75 -19.47
N LEU A 76 3.90 -7.89 -20.80
CA LEU A 76 5.19 -7.97 -21.49
C LEU A 76 5.96 -6.64 -21.43
N ASP A 77 5.24 -5.52 -21.34
CA ASP A 77 5.80 -4.18 -21.22
C ASP A 77 6.08 -3.78 -19.75
N GLY A 78 5.77 -4.65 -18.76
CA GLY A 78 5.93 -4.37 -17.33
C GLY A 78 4.85 -3.44 -16.75
N GLU A 79 3.72 -3.36 -17.44
CA GLU A 79 2.57 -2.53 -17.08
C GLU A 79 1.40 -3.41 -16.56
N GLU A 80 1.71 -4.33 -15.65
CA GLU A 80 0.76 -5.28 -15.07
C GLU A 80 -0.51 -4.67 -14.50
N PRO A 81 -0.52 -3.44 -13.94
CA PRO A 81 -1.76 -2.78 -13.51
C PRO A 81 -2.80 -2.58 -14.60
N TYR A 82 -2.40 -2.65 -15.88
CA TYR A 82 -3.28 -2.52 -17.03
C TYR A 82 -3.69 -3.87 -17.63
N CYS A 83 -3.28 -4.97 -17.01
CA CYS A 83 -3.73 -6.31 -17.40
C CYS A 83 -5.17 -6.51 -16.94
N ASP A 84 -6.08 -6.86 -17.88
CA ASP A 84 -7.50 -7.07 -17.57
C ASP A 84 -7.74 -8.20 -16.57
N GLU A 85 -6.82 -9.20 -16.52
CA GLU A 85 -6.89 -10.32 -15.57
C GLU A 85 -6.36 -9.97 -14.17
N ALA A 86 -5.64 -8.86 -14.01
CA ALA A 86 -4.93 -8.57 -12.76
C ALA A 86 -5.89 -8.32 -11.58
N LEU A 87 -6.83 -7.39 -11.73
CA LEU A 87 -7.74 -7.03 -10.64
C LEU A 87 -8.70 -8.17 -10.26
N PRO A 88 -9.35 -8.89 -11.21
CA PRO A 88 -10.20 -10.05 -10.89
C PRO A 88 -9.42 -11.20 -10.20
N HIS A 89 -8.12 -11.30 -10.44
CA HIS A 89 -7.25 -12.32 -9.86
C HIS A 89 -6.33 -11.75 -8.77
N THR A 90 -6.78 -10.74 -8.03
CA THR A 90 -6.05 -10.23 -6.87
C THR A 90 -6.54 -10.91 -5.60
N PHE A 91 -5.63 -11.52 -4.84
CA PHE A 91 -5.92 -12.09 -3.52
C PHE A 91 -6.53 -11.03 -2.59
N GLY A 92 -7.58 -11.40 -1.87
CA GLY A 92 -8.29 -10.51 -0.96
C GLY A 92 -9.20 -9.48 -1.63
N ILE A 93 -9.32 -9.50 -2.97
CA ILE A 93 -10.21 -8.64 -3.76
C ILE A 93 -11.11 -9.47 -4.68
N GLY A 94 -10.55 -10.21 -5.60
CA GLY A 94 -11.26 -11.10 -6.51
C GLY A 94 -11.09 -12.59 -6.19
N LEU A 95 -10.05 -12.95 -5.44
CA LEU A 95 -9.76 -14.30 -4.95
C LEU A 95 -9.64 -14.28 -3.42
N ASP A 96 -9.80 -15.43 -2.79
CA ASP A 96 -9.59 -15.57 -1.34
C ASP A 96 -8.18 -15.11 -0.96
N GLY A 97 -8.09 -14.21 0.02
CA GLY A 97 -6.87 -13.56 0.48
C GLY A 97 -6.21 -14.22 1.68
N GLY A 98 -5.27 -13.48 2.26
CA GLY A 98 -4.37 -13.96 3.30
C GLY A 98 -4.90 -13.90 4.73
N MET A 99 -6.12 -13.44 4.99
CA MET A 99 -6.70 -13.48 6.35
C MET A 99 -7.21 -14.89 6.68
N ALA A 100 -6.33 -15.86 6.49
CA ALA A 100 -6.50 -17.29 6.71
C ALA A 100 -5.13 -17.91 7.06
N GLU A 101 -5.13 -19.09 7.69
CA GLU A 101 -3.89 -19.77 8.08
C GLU A 101 -3.03 -20.21 6.89
N LYS A 102 -3.66 -20.47 5.72
CA LYS A 102 -2.99 -21.00 4.53
C LYS A 102 -3.55 -20.39 3.26
N ILE A 103 -2.69 -20.26 2.26
CA ILE A 103 -3.02 -19.82 0.91
C ILE A 103 -2.15 -20.57 -0.12
N ILE A 104 -2.67 -20.83 -1.31
CA ILE A 104 -1.89 -21.38 -2.43
C ILE A 104 -1.59 -20.22 -3.40
N VAL A 105 -0.32 -20.07 -3.75
CA VAL A 105 0.19 -18.95 -4.54
C VAL A 105 1.05 -19.48 -5.68
N PRO A 106 0.86 -19.03 -6.94
CA PRO A 106 1.79 -19.37 -8.01
C PRO A 106 3.20 -18.86 -7.68
N GLU A 107 4.22 -19.70 -7.85
CA GLU A 107 5.59 -19.46 -7.38
C GLU A 107 6.15 -18.10 -7.81
N ARG A 108 5.84 -17.63 -9.02
CA ARG A 108 6.31 -16.36 -9.55
C ARG A 108 5.85 -15.11 -8.77
N PHE A 109 4.84 -15.24 -7.91
CA PHE A 109 4.33 -14.14 -7.06
C PHE A 109 4.85 -14.22 -5.62
N LEU A 110 5.76 -15.14 -5.34
CA LEU A 110 6.46 -15.24 -4.06
C LEU A 110 7.76 -14.44 -4.14
N VAL A 111 7.93 -13.50 -3.21
CA VAL A 111 9.15 -12.69 -3.10
C VAL A 111 9.85 -13.06 -1.79
N PRO A 112 11.08 -13.59 -1.85
CA PRO A 112 11.82 -13.95 -0.65
C PRO A 112 12.00 -12.76 0.29
N VAL A 113 11.79 -12.99 1.58
CA VAL A 113 11.95 -11.97 2.62
C VAL A 113 13.44 -11.82 2.96
N ASP A 114 13.92 -10.59 2.94
CA ASP A 114 15.26 -10.28 3.46
C ASP A 114 15.27 -10.46 4.98
N SER A 115 16.26 -11.16 5.51
CA SER A 115 16.37 -11.49 6.94
C SER A 115 16.38 -10.25 7.87
N ARG A 116 16.69 -9.07 7.33
CA ARG A 116 16.63 -7.80 8.08
C ARG A 116 15.22 -7.27 8.31
N VAL A 117 14.24 -7.76 7.53
CA VAL A 117 12.83 -7.33 7.62
C VAL A 117 12.07 -8.12 8.67
N GLY A 118 12.28 -9.43 8.71
CA GLY A 118 11.51 -10.36 9.52
C GLY A 118 10.09 -10.61 9.00
N ILE A 119 9.66 -11.87 9.12
CA ILE A 119 8.40 -12.35 8.53
C ILE A 119 7.16 -11.57 9.02
N SER A 120 7.16 -11.14 10.28
CA SER A 120 6.02 -10.41 10.87
C SER A 120 5.79 -9.02 10.24
N ASN A 121 6.80 -8.44 9.59
CA ASN A 121 6.72 -7.11 8.96
C ASN A 121 6.69 -7.19 7.42
N ALA A 122 6.98 -8.36 6.85
CA ALA A 122 7.21 -8.52 5.42
C ALA A 122 5.96 -8.22 4.55
N PHE A 123 4.75 -8.28 5.12
CA PHE A 123 3.52 -7.88 4.44
C PHE A 123 3.52 -6.41 4.00
N LEU A 124 4.33 -5.55 4.64
CA LEU A 124 4.49 -4.14 4.24
C LEU A 124 5.14 -3.97 2.85
N ALA A 125 5.68 -5.03 2.26
CA ALA A 125 6.19 -5.00 0.88
C ALA A 125 5.09 -4.57 -0.11
N GLU A 126 3.83 -4.95 0.14
CA GLU A 126 2.70 -4.58 -0.73
C GLU A 126 2.47 -3.06 -0.75
N PRO A 127 2.13 -2.37 0.36
CA PRO A 127 1.91 -0.93 0.33
C PRO A 127 3.17 -0.12 -0.02
N LEU A 128 4.37 -0.65 0.24
CA LEU A 128 5.61 -0.04 -0.23
C LEU A 128 5.75 -0.14 -1.75
N ALA A 129 5.32 -1.23 -2.39
CA ALA A 129 5.33 -1.36 -3.85
C ALA A 129 4.38 -0.35 -4.52
N VAL A 130 3.21 -0.10 -3.93
CA VAL A 130 2.30 0.99 -4.37
C VAL A 130 3.02 2.34 -4.32
N ALA A 131 3.77 2.61 -3.26
CA ALA A 131 4.54 3.83 -3.12
C ALA A 131 5.69 3.92 -4.16
N VAL A 132 6.41 2.83 -4.40
CA VAL A 132 7.47 2.77 -5.44
C VAL A 132 6.91 3.20 -6.78
N ARG A 133 5.83 2.55 -7.25
CA ARG A 133 5.21 2.88 -8.53
C ARG A 133 4.79 4.35 -8.60
N SER A 134 4.13 4.85 -7.56
CA SER A 134 3.66 6.24 -7.53
C SER A 134 4.81 7.24 -7.70
N LEU A 135 5.90 7.07 -6.95
CA LEU A 135 7.04 7.97 -6.97
C LEU A 135 7.81 7.91 -8.29
N VAL A 136 7.90 6.72 -8.88
CA VAL A 136 8.52 6.57 -10.21
C VAL A 136 7.68 7.24 -11.29
N ARG A 137 6.36 7.08 -11.27
CA ARG A 137 5.47 7.70 -12.26
C ARG A 137 5.52 9.24 -12.25
N VAL A 138 5.81 9.84 -11.12
CA VAL A 138 6.02 11.31 -11.02
C VAL A 138 7.49 11.71 -11.15
N GLY A 139 8.38 10.79 -11.46
CA GLY A 139 9.78 11.05 -11.77
C GLY A 139 10.62 11.49 -10.56
N VAL A 140 10.35 10.94 -9.36
CA VAL A 140 11.21 11.19 -8.19
C VAL A 140 12.61 10.65 -8.45
N ALA A 141 13.62 11.51 -8.24
CA ALA A 141 15.02 11.19 -8.37
C ALA A 141 15.81 11.74 -7.17
N GLU A 142 17.09 11.37 -7.07
CA GLU A 142 18.00 11.91 -6.07
C GLU A 142 18.02 13.45 -6.08
N GLY A 143 17.91 14.05 -4.90
CA GLY A 143 17.86 15.51 -4.74
C GLY A 143 16.48 16.16 -5.00
N ALA A 144 15.47 15.40 -5.44
CA ALA A 144 14.12 15.93 -5.63
C ALA A 144 13.53 16.43 -4.30
N ARG A 145 12.66 17.44 -4.38
CA ARG A 145 11.85 17.90 -3.23
C ARG A 145 10.43 17.35 -3.38
N VAL A 146 10.03 16.52 -2.45
CA VAL A 146 8.73 15.84 -2.43
C VAL A 146 7.95 16.30 -1.21
N CYS A 147 6.69 16.67 -1.39
CA CYS A 147 5.75 16.91 -0.30
C CYS A 147 4.66 15.84 -0.30
N VAL A 148 4.46 15.15 0.81
CA VAL A 148 3.43 14.13 0.98
C VAL A 148 2.27 14.71 1.77
N ILE A 149 1.07 14.70 1.19
CA ILE A 149 -0.18 15.11 1.84
C ILE A 149 -0.93 13.85 2.27
N GLY A 150 -1.02 13.65 3.59
CA GLY A 150 -1.61 12.46 4.21
C GLY A 150 -0.58 11.57 4.91
N GLY A 151 -0.78 11.36 6.22
CA GLY A 151 0.09 10.55 7.08
C GLY A 151 -0.44 9.13 7.36
N GLY A 152 -1.30 8.60 6.49
CA GLY A 152 -1.73 7.20 6.54
C GLY A 152 -0.65 6.24 6.02
N THR A 153 -0.97 4.93 5.97
CA THR A 153 -0.02 3.90 5.52
C THR A 153 0.65 4.24 4.19
N ILE A 154 -0.13 4.59 3.16
CA ILE A 154 0.43 4.89 1.82
C ILE A 154 1.30 6.14 1.84
N GLY A 155 0.88 7.20 2.55
CA GLY A 155 1.70 8.42 2.66
C GLY A 155 3.03 8.16 3.37
N LEU A 156 3.03 7.39 4.44
CA LEU A 156 4.26 7.02 5.16
C LEU A 156 5.14 6.08 4.32
N CYS A 157 4.56 5.16 3.54
CA CYS A 157 5.30 4.38 2.55
C CYS A 157 5.95 5.28 1.49
N CYS A 158 5.22 6.30 0.98
CA CYS A 158 5.79 7.28 0.05
C CYS A 158 6.93 8.08 0.67
N VAL A 159 6.83 8.45 1.96
CA VAL A 159 7.96 9.07 2.69
C VAL A 159 9.17 8.14 2.69
N ALA A 160 9.00 6.90 3.14
CA ALA A 160 10.10 5.93 3.25
C ALA A 160 10.78 5.68 1.89
N VAL A 161 10.00 5.47 0.83
CA VAL A 161 10.51 5.21 -0.52
C VAL A 161 11.19 6.47 -1.10
N ALA A 162 10.61 7.66 -0.94
CA ALA A 162 11.21 8.90 -1.45
C ALA A 162 12.55 9.21 -0.76
N VAL A 163 12.64 9.00 0.56
CA VAL A 163 13.89 9.12 1.31
C VAL A 163 14.93 8.09 0.81
N PHE A 164 14.52 6.85 0.56
CA PHE A 164 15.39 5.82 -0.01
C PHE A 164 15.90 6.21 -1.42
N MET A 165 15.08 6.89 -2.22
CA MET A 165 15.46 7.43 -3.53
C MET A 165 16.37 8.67 -3.45
N GLY A 166 16.68 9.17 -2.26
CA GLY A 166 17.54 10.33 -2.03
C GLY A 166 16.82 11.68 -2.14
N ALA A 167 15.50 11.69 -2.07
CA ALA A 167 14.72 12.93 -2.07
C ALA A 167 14.72 13.60 -0.68
N THR A 168 14.54 14.93 -0.69
CA THR A 168 14.16 15.67 0.54
C THR A 168 12.65 15.68 0.66
N VAL A 169 12.13 15.15 1.78
CA VAL A 169 10.71 14.91 1.95
C VAL A 169 10.11 15.79 3.04
N GLU A 170 8.98 16.41 2.74
CA GLU A 170 8.08 17.06 3.70
C GLU A 170 6.79 16.26 3.82
N ILE A 171 6.15 16.26 4.98
CA ILE A 171 4.86 15.60 5.20
C ILE A 171 3.86 16.55 5.87
N ASP A 172 2.62 16.54 5.34
CA ASP A 172 1.44 17.15 5.95
C ASP A 172 0.52 16.05 6.48
N ALA A 173 0.46 15.90 7.78
CA ALA A 173 -0.32 14.86 8.45
C ALA A 173 -1.34 15.48 9.41
N ARG A 174 -2.57 14.92 9.43
CA ARG A 174 -3.65 15.45 10.26
C ARG A 174 -3.43 15.23 11.75
N HIS A 175 -2.81 14.11 12.12
CA HIS A 175 -2.63 13.68 13.52
C HIS A 175 -1.15 13.69 13.91
N SER A 176 -0.84 14.04 15.18
CA SER A 176 0.54 14.13 15.68
C SER A 176 1.30 12.81 15.54
N HIS A 177 0.68 11.68 15.87
CA HIS A 177 1.30 10.36 15.73
C HIS A 177 1.70 10.01 14.30
N GLN A 178 0.93 10.48 13.30
CA GLN A 178 1.26 10.31 11.89
C GLN A 178 2.45 11.20 11.47
N LEU A 179 2.49 12.45 11.96
CA LEU A 179 3.62 13.35 11.74
C LEU A 179 4.91 12.78 12.37
N GLU A 180 4.82 12.31 13.60
CA GLU A 180 5.94 11.68 14.32
C GLU A 180 6.47 10.45 13.55
N ALA A 181 5.56 9.61 13.01
CA ALA A 181 5.93 8.47 12.17
C ALA A 181 6.67 8.94 10.90
N GLY A 182 6.16 9.97 10.22
CA GLY A 182 6.82 10.55 9.04
C GLY A 182 8.21 11.11 9.35
N VAL A 183 8.36 11.81 10.48
CA VAL A 183 9.66 12.34 10.92
C VAL A 183 10.64 11.20 11.24
N ARG A 184 10.18 10.12 11.87
CA ARG A 184 10.99 8.92 12.11
C ARG A 184 11.50 8.28 10.81
N LEU A 185 10.71 8.35 9.75
CA LEU A 185 11.08 7.87 8.41
C LEU A 185 11.96 8.85 7.62
N GLY A 186 12.28 10.03 8.18
CA GLY A 186 13.20 11.00 7.59
C GLY A 186 12.52 12.21 6.93
N ALA A 187 11.21 12.36 7.01
CA ALA A 187 10.52 13.56 6.54
C ALA A 187 10.69 14.72 7.53
N LYS A 188 10.51 15.93 7.02
CA LYS A 188 10.30 17.15 7.82
C LYS A 188 8.81 17.50 7.85
N ALA A 189 8.39 18.27 8.85
CA ALA A 189 7.07 18.87 8.81
C ALA A 189 6.95 19.79 7.59
N ILE A 190 5.72 19.90 7.06
CA ILE A 190 5.45 20.73 5.88
C ILE A 190 5.86 22.19 6.12
N SER A 191 6.52 22.78 5.13
CA SER A 191 6.88 24.21 5.08
C SER A 191 5.87 25.00 4.24
N GLU A 192 6.05 26.31 4.09
CA GLU A 192 5.27 27.15 3.17
C GLU A 192 5.81 27.09 1.72
N GLU A 193 7.01 26.57 1.51
CA GLU A 193 7.67 26.53 0.21
C GLU A 193 6.94 25.56 -0.77
N PRO A 194 6.59 26.00 -1.98
CA PRO A 194 5.99 25.10 -2.98
C PRO A 194 6.94 23.93 -3.34
N ALA A 195 6.37 22.76 -3.60
CA ALA A 195 7.12 21.57 -4.00
C ALA A 195 6.90 21.25 -5.49
N GLN A 196 7.94 20.77 -6.17
CA GLN A 196 7.84 20.33 -7.57
C GLN A 196 6.99 19.07 -7.69
N ILE A 197 7.13 18.18 -6.75
CA ILE A 197 6.38 16.93 -6.68
C ILE A 197 5.60 16.90 -5.38
N VAL A 198 4.30 16.67 -5.49
CA VAL A 198 3.42 16.48 -4.33
C VAL A 198 2.73 15.13 -4.46
N ILE A 199 2.65 14.38 -3.37
CA ILE A 199 1.93 13.10 -3.33
C ILE A 199 0.65 13.31 -2.51
N GLU A 200 -0.50 13.08 -3.13
CA GLU A 200 -1.80 13.06 -2.46
C GLU A 200 -2.10 11.61 -2.01
N ALA A 201 -1.96 11.32 -0.74
CA ALA A 201 -2.09 9.99 -0.14
C ALA A 201 -3.19 9.90 0.94
N ALA A 202 -4.10 10.86 0.99
CA ALA A 202 -5.23 10.87 1.94
C ALA A 202 -6.57 10.44 1.32
N GLY A 203 -6.72 10.54 -0.02
CA GLY A 203 -7.91 10.12 -0.76
C GLY A 203 -9.13 10.99 -0.50
N SER A 204 -8.95 12.31 -0.38
CA SER A 204 -10.07 13.23 -0.15
C SER A 204 -9.96 14.48 -1.02
N GLY A 205 -11.11 15.09 -1.36
CA GLY A 205 -11.13 16.33 -2.15
C GLY A 205 -10.36 17.48 -1.49
N SER A 206 -10.41 17.58 -0.16
CA SER A 206 -9.65 18.60 0.58
C SER A 206 -8.13 18.36 0.52
N ALA A 207 -7.69 17.11 0.52
CA ALA A 207 -6.28 16.78 0.38
C ALA A 207 -5.79 17.00 -1.06
N LEU A 208 -6.61 16.70 -2.07
CA LEU A 208 -6.31 17.00 -3.47
C LEU A 208 -6.18 18.51 -3.68
N ALA A 209 -7.11 19.30 -3.15
CA ALA A 209 -7.04 20.76 -3.23
C ALA A 209 -5.76 21.29 -2.58
N ARG A 210 -5.41 20.77 -1.41
CA ARG A 210 -4.17 21.11 -0.71
C ARG A 210 -2.93 20.70 -1.49
N ALA A 211 -2.94 19.53 -2.13
CA ALA A 211 -1.83 19.07 -2.96
C ALA A 211 -1.62 19.98 -4.18
N ILE A 212 -2.69 20.39 -4.85
CA ILE A 212 -2.63 21.33 -5.97
C ILE A 212 -2.12 22.72 -5.50
N ASP A 213 -2.58 23.16 -4.32
CA ASP A 213 -2.12 24.43 -3.74
C ASP A 213 -0.62 24.40 -3.40
N LYS A 214 -0.16 23.32 -2.77
CA LYS A 214 1.25 23.09 -2.39
C LYS A 214 2.16 22.92 -3.60
N CYS A 215 1.62 22.41 -4.72
CA CYS A 215 2.39 22.17 -5.93
C CYS A 215 2.83 23.49 -6.58
N GLN A 216 4.09 23.57 -7.01
CA GLN A 216 4.59 24.70 -7.77
C GLN A 216 3.98 24.75 -9.18
N LYS A 217 4.15 25.89 -9.89
CA LYS A 217 3.78 25.99 -11.31
C LYS A 217 4.58 25.00 -12.17
N GLY A 218 3.88 24.30 -13.05
CA GLY A 218 4.46 23.23 -13.89
C GLY A 218 4.86 21.98 -13.13
N GLY A 219 4.44 21.84 -11.85
CA GLY A 219 4.74 20.67 -11.04
C GLY A 219 3.74 19.53 -11.22
N MET A 220 3.94 18.45 -10.47
CA MET A 220 3.17 17.23 -10.57
C MET A 220 2.57 16.81 -9.23
N VAL A 221 1.33 16.33 -9.26
CA VAL A 221 0.67 15.68 -8.12
C VAL A 221 0.49 14.19 -8.44
N GLY A 222 1.25 13.32 -7.76
CA GLY A 222 1.07 11.88 -7.77
C GLY A 222 -0.09 11.49 -6.87
N ILE A 223 -0.95 10.60 -7.35
CA ILE A 223 -2.17 10.20 -6.64
C ILE A 223 -2.19 8.67 -6.51
N PRO A 224 -1.54 8.08 -5.48
CA PRO A 224 -1.65 6.67 -5.12
C PRO A 224 -2.93 6.35 -4.34
N SER A 225 -3.66 7.37 -3.91
CA SER A 225 -4.90 7.20 -3.15
C SER A 225 -6.07 6.84 -4.06
N THR A 226 -7.04 6.09 -3.53
CA THR A 226 -8.31 5.79 -4.18
C THR A 226 -9.38 6.75 -3.67
N TYR A 227 -10.08 7.41 -4.60
CA TYR A 227 -11.27 8.19 -4.29
C TYR A 227 -12.49 7.29 -4.43
N TRP A 228 -13.13 6.99 -3.32
CA TRP A 228 -14.34 6.16 -3.28
C TRP A 228 -15.61 6.95 -3.62
N GLU A 229 -15.54 8.27 -3.50
CA GLU A 229 -16.59 9.21 -3.88
C GLU A 229 -16.04 10.23 -4.90
N PRO A 230 -16.91 10.82 -5.74
CA PRO A 230 -16.50 11.89 -6.63
C PRO A 230 -15.88 13.07 -5.86
N VAL A 231 -14.80 13.63 -6.39
CA VAL A 231 -14.11 14.77 -5.78
C VAL A 231 -14.12 15.99 -6.71
N GLU A 232 -14.28 17.17 -6.14
CA GLU A 232 -14.14 18.42 -6.86
C GLU A 232 -12.65 18.76 -7.04
N ILE A 233 -12.29 19.14 -8.25
CA ILE A 233 -10.94 19.61 -8.56
C ILE A 233 -10.97 21.14 -8.61
N PRO A 234 -10.06 21.85 -7.89
CA PRO A 234 -9.94 23.31 -7.98
C PRO A 234 -9.36 23.70 -9.35
N SER A 235 -10.17 23.62 -10.39
CA SER A 235 -9.80 23.68 -11.79
C SER A 235 -9.07 24.99 -12.16
N MET A 236 -9.49 26.12 -11.59
CA MET A 236 -8.82 27.41 -11.83
C MET A 236 -7.38 27.39 -11.31
N ALA A 237 -7.17 26.93 -10.06
CA ALA A 237 -5.84 26.89 -9.46
C ALA A 237 -4.94 25.88 -10.21
N MET A 238 -5.48 24.71 -10.54
CA MET A 238 -4.79 23.68 -11.33
C MET A 238 -4.37 24.24 -12.70
N GLY A 239 -5.29 24.86 -13.44
CA GLY A 239 -5.03 25.39 -14.78
C GLY A 239 -4.04 26.56 -14.77
N MET A 240 -4.17 27.51 -13.82
CA MET A 240 -3.26 28.65 -13.73
C MET A 240 -1.83 28.29 -13.29
N LYS A 241 -1.68 27.14 -12.65
CA LYS A 241 -0.36 26.57 -12.26
C LYS A 241 0.16 25.55 -13.27
N GLU A 242 -0.65 25.11 -14.24
CA GLU A 242 -0.33 24.01 -15.16
C GLU A 242 0.11 22.73 -14.42
N VAL A 243 -0.62 22.38 -13.31
CA VAL A 243 -0.30 21.20 -12.51
C VAL A 243 -0.78 19.95 -13.22
N SER A 244 0.11 18.96 -13.36
CA SER A 244 -0.22 17.62 -13.86
C SER A 244 -0.71 16.73 -12.72
N LEU A 245 -1.88 16.10 -12.89
CA LEU A 245 -2.37 15.07 -11.97
C LEU A 245 -2.02 13.68 -12.54
N ILE A 246 -1.31 12.87 -11.77
CA ILE A 246 -0.78 11.57 -12.21
C ILE A 246 -1.30 10.47 -11.27
N PRO A 247 -2.43 9.83 -11.59
CA PRO A 247 -2.94 8.70 -10.84
C PRO A 247 -1.99 7.50 -10.92
N SER A 248 -1.93 6.73 -9.85
CA SER A 248 -1.16 5.50 -9.78
C SER A 248 -1.98 4.44 -9.07
N VAL A 249 -2.07 3.25 -9.65
CA VAL A 249 -2.76 2.11 -9.07
C VAL A 249 -1.81 0.94 -8.98
N THR A 250 -1.86 0.21 -7.86
CA THR A 250 -1.08 -1.01 -7.62
C THR A 250 0.44 -0.84 -7.93
N TYR A 251 1.06 -1.81 -8.57
CA TYR A 251 2.51 -1.89 -8.86
C TYR A 251 2.74 -2.77 -10.09
N GLY A 252 3.92 -2.66 -10.68
CA GLY A 252 4.33 -3.42 -11.86
C GLY A 252 5.84 -3.54 -11.91
N HIS A 253 6.45 -3.22 -13.06
CA HIS A 253 7.89 -3.17 -13.23
C HIS A 253 8.37 -1.75 -13.47
N THR A 254 9.51 -1.41 -12.90
CA THR A 254 10.17 -0.13 -13.07
C THR A 254 11.64 -0.35 -13.38
N GLY A 255 12.11 0.15 -14.53
CA GLY A 255 13.52 0.04 -14.93
C GLY A 255 14.03 -1.42 -14.98
N GLY A 256 13.16 -2.36 -15.32
CA GLY A 256 13.50 -3.79 -15.40
C GLY A 256 13.45 -4.53 -14.04
N SER A 257 13.06 -3.87 -12.97
CA SER A 257 12.86 -4.48 -11.63
C SER A 257 11.38 -4.47 -11.26
N ARG A 258 10.91 -5.51 -10.58
CA ARG A 258 9.56 -5.51 -10.00
C ARG A 258 9.48 -4.49 -8.87
N ASP A 259 8.44 -3.67 -8.86
CA ASP A 259 8.23 -2.67 -7.80
C ASP A 259 8.16 -3.33 -6.41
N PHE A 260 7.63 -4.56 -6.35
CA PHE A 260 7.55 -5.36 -5.12
C PHE A 260 8.94 -5.78 -4.59
N GLU A 261 9.88 -6.13 -5.47
CA GLU A 261 11.27 -6.40 -5.07
C GLU A 261 12.01 -5.12 -4.65
N VAL A 262 11.72 -3.99 -5.32
CA VAL A 262 12.24 -2.69 -4.89
C VAL A 262 11.71 -2.37 -3.49
N ALA A 263 10.44 -2.58 -3.24
CA ALA A 263 9.80 -2.39 -1.93
C ALA A 263 10.48 -3.22 -0.82
N MET A 264 10.78 -4.49 -1.10
CA MET A 264 11.51 -5.34 -0.16
C MET A 264 12.93 -4.80 0.12
N ARG A 265 13.63 -4.29 -0.90
CA ARG A 265 14.94 -3.64 -0.70
C ARG A 265 14.85 -2.35 0.14
N VAL A 266 13.82 -1.54 -0.07
CA VAL A 266 13.54 -0.35 0.75
C VAL A 266 13.33 -0.77 2.20
N HIS A 267 12.48 -1.76 2.44
CA HIS A 267 12.17 -2.25 3.78
C HIS A 267 13.43 -2.79 4.49
N ALA A 268 14.24 -3.58 3.77
CA ALA A 268 15.47 -4.14 4.32
C ALA A 268 16.55 -3.10 4.68
N ARG A 269 16.51 -1.92 4.05
CA ARG A 269 17.46 -0.82 4.34
C ARG A 269 16.97 0.15 5.42
N SER A 270 15.69 0.10 5.76
CA SER A 270 15.09 0.99 6.76
C SER A 270 14.26 0.18 7.77
N PRO A 271 14.89 -0.39 8.81
CA PRO A 271 14.19 -1.18 9.82
C PRO A 271 13.14 -0.36 10.60
N GLU A 272 13.24 0.97 10.56
CA GLU A 272 12.26 1.86 11.19
C GLU A 272 10.87 1.81 10.52
N ILE A 273 10.76 1.30 9.28
CA ILE A 273 9.48 1.23 8.56
C ILE A 273 8.45 0.45 9.36
N GLY A 274 8.78 -0.74 9.84
CA GLY A 274 7.88 -1.54 10.67
C GLY A 274 7.43 -0.80 11.94
N HIS A 275 8.37 -0.17 12.64
CA HIS A 275 8.09 0.59 13.87
C HIS A 275 7.29 1.87 13.65
N ALA A 276 7.44 2.50 12.47
CA ALA A 276 6.73 3.73 12.15
C ALA A 276 5.31 3.47 11.65
N LEU A 277 5.10 2.38 10.92
CA LEU A 277 3.83 2.09 10.28
C LEU A 277 2.92 1.20 11.13
N ILE A 278 3.44 0.10 11.70
CA ILE A 278 2.61 -0.87 12.41
C ILE A 278 2.26 -0.33 13.79
N SER A 279 1.05 0.18 13.93
CA SER A 279 0.56 0.74 15.19
C SER A 279 -0.02 -0.32 16.13
N HIS A 280 -0.67 -1.35 15.57
CA HIS A 280 -1.36 -2.38 16.35
C HIS A 280 -1.26 -3.76 15.70
N ARG A 281 -1.27 -4.79 16.53
CA ARG A 281 -1.31 -6.20 16.11
C ARG A 281 -2.38 -6.95 16.87
N PHE A 282 -3.06 -7.84 16.19
CA PHE A 282 -4.07 -8.71 16.76
C PHE A 282 -3.84 -10.15 16.27
N PRO A 283 -4.20 -11.16 17.03
CA PRO A 283 -4.30 -12.52 16.50
C PRO A 283 -5.48 -12.59 15.50
N LEU A 284 -5.52 -13.59 14.65
CA LEU A 284 -6.61 -13.78 13.68
C LEU A 284 -8.00 -13.77 14.34
N ASP A 285 -8.14 -14.40 15.50
CA ASP A 285 -9.41 -14.44 16.25
C ASP A 285 -9.87 -13.04 16.70
N GLY A 286 -8.97 -12.08 16.82
CA GLY A 286 -9.23 -10.69 17.12
C GLY A 286 -9.53 -9.82 15.89
N ALA A 287 -9.77 -10.42 14.72
CA ALA A 287 -10.02 -9.67 13.48
C ALA A 287 -11.21 -8.68 13.58
N PRO A 288 -12.34 -8.99 14.21
CA PRO A 288 -13.42 -8.01 14.37
C PRO A 288 -12.95 -6.73 15.04
N GLU A 289 -12.25 -6.82 16.17
CA GLU A 289 -11.72 -5.68 16.92
C GLU A 289 -10.62 -4.94 16.14
N ALA A 290 -9.79 -5.69 15.40
CA ALA A 290 -8.73 -5.12 14.55
C ALA A 290 -9.31 -4.23 13.45
N PHE A 291 -10.37 -4.67 12.79
CA PHE A 291 -11.06 -3.89 11.76
C PHE A 291 -11.77 -2.67 12.33
N GLU A 292 -12.41 -2.79 13.50
CA GLU A 292 -12.99 -1.65 14.20
C GLU A 292 -11.93 -0.60 14.56
N LEU A 293 -10.77 -1.02 15.04
CA LEU A 293 -9.66 -0.11 15.34
C LEU A 293 -9.08 0.52 14.07
N ALA A 294 -8.96 -0.23 12.98
CA ALA A 294 -8.45 0.29 11.71
C ALA A 294 -9.29 1.45 11.13
N ARG A 295 -10.59 1.52 11.48
CA ARG A 295 -11.46 2.66 11.15
C ARG A 295 -11.17 3.90 11.98
N ARG A 296 -10.58 3.76 13.17
CA ARG A 296 -10.39 4.83 14.17
C ARG A 296 -9.02 5.49 14.06
N ARG A 297 -8.73 6.08 12.90
CA ARG A 297 -7.42 6.72 12.63
C ARG A 297 -7.05 7.82 13.64
N SER A 298 -8.03 8.50 14.23
CA SER A 298 -7.82 9.52 15.27
C SER A 298 -7.32 8.93 16.60
N GLU A 299 -7.49 7.63 16.83
CA GLU A 299 -7.10 6.93 18.05
C GLU A 299 -5.70 6.28 17.94
N GLY A 300 -4.90 6.70 16.95
CA GLY A 300 -3.51 6.25 16.78
C GLY A 300 -3.32 5.14 15.75
N ALA A 301 -4.38 4.69 15.07
CA ALA A 301 -4.24 3.67 14.06
C ALA A 301 -3.57 4.20 12.78
N ILE A 302 -2.48 3.56 12.35
CA ILE A 302 -1.82 3.77 11.06
C ILE A 302 -1.98 2.49 10.22
N LYS A 303 -1.21 1.46 10.55
CA LYS A 303 -1.36 0.11 10.00
C LYS A 303 -1.70 -0.84 11.14
N VAL A 304 -2.83 -1.52 10.99
CA VAL A 304 -3.22 -2.63 11.87
C VAL A 304 -2.90 -3.94 11.16
N ALA A 305 -2.29 -4.87 11.86
CA ALA A 305 -1.90 -6.17 11.33
C ALA A 305 -2.53 -7.31 12.10
N LEU A 306 -2.76 -8.42 11.41
CA LEU A 306 -3.12 -9.70 11.99
C LEU A 306 -1.90 -10.62 12.00
N ASP A 307 -1.59 -11.20 13.14
CA ASP A 307 -0.61 -12.28 13.32
C ASP A 307 -1.35 -13.62 13.27
N ILE A 308 -0.86 -14.57 12.43
CA ILE A 308 -1.54 -15.83 12.09
C ILE A 308 -0.64 -17.03 12.41
#